data_eecee78772e3439d47b38783ba3963da
#
_entry.id   eecee78772e3439d47b38783ba3963da
#
_cell.length_a   1.000
_cell.length_b   1.000
_cell.length_c   1.000
_cell.angle_alpha   90.00
_cell.angle_beta   90.00
_cell.angle_gamma   90.00
#
_symmetry.space_group_name_H-M   'P 1'
#
loop_
_entity.id
_entity.type
_entity.pdbx_description
1 polymer ?
#
loop_
_entity_poly.entity_id
_entity_poly.type
_entity_poly.pdbx_seq_one_letter_code
_entity_poly.pdbx_strand_id
1 'polypeptide(L)'
;MPYGSGKYTYELVDGWAKLPEGWKFLDIGGISVDAQDRVYILNRSEHPVIVFDREGKVLTSWGEGIFKRVHGSGIGPDGSVYCTDDKNHTVRKFTPEGKLLMTLGKEGQPSDTGYVQDWFDFFWSLTTITKGGPPFNRPTGVAVSSSGEIYVSDGYGNARIHKFAPDGKYLLSWGEPGYAPGQFRLPHNIWVDKRDKVWVADRENSRIQVFDAKGKFLDQWENVIRPTDVCIDEEGIVYIAELCLRVSIYSPKGKLLARWGTERKQSEENALFLAPHAIAIDSRGDLYVGDVSWAHNKIDRGPRVVRKFARIT
;
A
#
# COMPACT_ATOMS: atom_id res chain seq x y z
N MET A 1 5.06 26.16 5.15
CA MET A 1 5.61 25.72 6.47
C MET A 1 6.07 24.28 6.30
N PRO A 2 7.23 23.90 6.86
CA PRO A 2 7.73 22.53 6.80
C PRO A 2 6.83 21.57 7.60
N TYR A 3 6.82 20.30 7.20
CA TYR A 3 6.09 19.19 7.83
C TYR A 3 7.08 18.30 8.58
N GLY A 4 6.61 17.61 9.63
CA GLY A 4 7.44 16.71 10.41
C GLY A 4 8.26 17.41 11.52
N SER A 5 9.39 16.81 11.91
CA SER A 5 10.24 17.33 12.99
C SER A 5 11.66 16.74 12.95
N GLY A 6 12.63 17.50 13.48
CA GLY A 6 14.05 17.11 13.56
C GLY A 6 14.61 16.75 12.18
N LYS A 7 15.38 15.66 12.09
CA LYS A 7 15.93 15.18 10.82
C LYS A 7 14.88 14.62 9.84
N TYR A 8 13.61 14.53 10.23
CA TYR A 8 12.48 14.13 9.39
C TYR A 8 11.58 15.33 9.11
N THR A 9 12.19 16.39 8.59
CA THR A 9 11.51 17.61 8.19
C THR A 9 11.42 17.69 6.67
N TYR A 10 10.25 18.08 6.16
CA TYR A 10 9.89 17.99 4.75
C TYR A 10 9.22 19.27 4.25
N GLU A 11 9.39 19.56 2.98
CA GLU A 11 8.60 20.55 2.24
C GLU A 11 7.69 19.87 1.22
N LEU A 12 6.45 20.34 1.13
CA LEU A 12 5.53 19.90 0.07
C LEU A 12 6.00 20.45 -1.28
N VAL A 13 6.20 19.55 -2.24
CA VAL A 13 6.44 19.91 -3.65
C VAL A 13 5.11 20.00 -4.35
N ASP A 14 4.55 21.22 -4.40
CA ASP A 14 3.27 21.44 -5.04
C ASP A 14 3.35 21.20 -6.55
N GLY A 15 2.30 20.55 -7.10
CA GLY A 15 2.25 20.23 -8.53
C GLY A 15 3.37 19.27 -9.00
N TRP A 16 3.88 18.42 -8.12
CA TRP A 16 4.94 17.46 -8.49
C TRP A 16 4.55 16.60 -9.69
N ALA A 17 3.39 15.94 -9.68
CA ALA A 17 2.96 15.07 -10.75
C ALA A 17 2.49 15.86 -11.98
N LYS A 18 3.29 15.87 -13.02
CA LYS A 18 3.03 16.60 -14.29
C LYS A 18 2.37 15.67 -15.28
N LEU A 19 1.06 15.50 -15.17
CA LEU A 19 0.28 14.67 -16.09
C LEU A 19 0.20 15.30 -17.48
N PRO A 20 0.22 14.49 -18.56
CA PRO A 20 -0.13 14.94 -19.90
C PRO A 20 -1.55 15.51 -19.96
N GLU A 21 -1.82 16.37 -20.96
CA GLU A 21 -3.16 16.90 -21.19
C GLU A 21 -4.18 15.77 -21.37
N GLY A 22 -5.35 15.92 -20.74
CA GLY A 22 -6.42 14.93 -20.75
C GLY A 22 -6.27 13.77 -19.77
N TRP A 23 -5.07 13.56 -19.18
CA TRP A 23 -4.89 12.53 -18.15
C TRP A 23 -5.35 13.04 -16.78
N LYS A 24 -5.83 12.12 -15.97
CA LYS A 24 -6.26 12.45 -14.61
C LYS A 24 -5.92 11.34 -13.60
N PHE A 25 -5.73 11.76 -12.37
CA PHE A 25 -5.83 10.87 -11.23
C PHE A 25 -7.28 10.80 -10.73
N LEU A 26 -7.63 9.67 -10.10
CA LEU A 26 -8.88 9.54 -9.36
C LEU A 26 -8.59 9.12 -7.91
N ASP A 27 -8.22 7.87 -7.69
CA ASP A 27 -7.79 7.32 -6.40
C ASP A 27 -6.44 6.62 -6.58
N ILE A 28 -5.57 6.75 -5.62
CA ILE A 28 -4.26 6.11 -5.66
C ILE A 28 -4.30 4.81 -4.85
N GLY A 29 -4.27 3.68 -5.55
CA GLY A 29 -4.28 2.35 -4.94
C GLY A 29 -2.95 1.98 -4.30
N GLY A 30 -1.83 2.31 -4.94
CA GLY A 30 -0.49 2.01 -4.45
C GLY A 30 0.55 2.96 -5.03
N ILE A 31 1.67 3.07 -4.34
CA ILE A 31 2.88 3.77 -4.80
C ILE A 31 4.08 2.89 -4.50
N SER A 32 4.99 2.76 -5.45
CA SER A 32 6.30 2.14 -5.21
C SER A 32 7.40 2.91 -5.94
N VAL A 33 8.61 2.83 -5.42
CA VAL A 33 9.80 3.47 -5.99
C VAL A 33 10.85 2.40 -6.23
N ASP A 34 11.45 2.39 -7.41
CA ASP A 34 12.50 1.44 -7.74
C ASP A 34 13.91 1.99 -7.45
N ALA A 35 14.93 1.17 -7.67
CA ALA A 35 16.32 1.53 -7.41
C ALA A 35 16.88 2.66 -8.32
N GLN A 36 16.14 3.06 -9.33
CA GLN A 36 16.44 4.20 -10.20
C GLN A 36 15.62 5.44 -9.83
N ASP A 37 14.94 5.44 -8.68
CA ASP A 37 14.02 6.50 -8.22
C ASP A 37 12.86 6.76 -9.19
N ARG A 38 12.46 5.76 -10.01
CA ARG A 38 11.23 5.84 -10.78
C ARG A 38 10.04 5.56 -9.86
N VAL A 39 9.04 6.42 -9.92
CA VAL A 39 7.86 6.36 -9.06
C VAL A 39 6.70 5.76 -9.83
N TYR A 40 6.24 4.59 -9.41
CA TYR A 40 5.10 3.87 -9.98
C TYR A 40 3.85 4.23 -9.19
N ILE A 41 2.89 4.86 -9.84
CA ILE A 41 1.61 5.26 -9.26
C ILE A 41 0.51 4.35 -9.80
N LEU A 42 -0.12 3.59 -8.91
CA LEU A 42 -1.30 2.77 -9.23
C LEU A 42 -2.56 3.63 -9.10
N ASN A 43 -3.12 3.99 -10.21
CA ASN A 43 -4.21 4.96 -10.35
C ASN A 43 -5.51 4.28 -10.81
N ARG A 44 -6.63 4.62 -10.18
CA ARG A 44 -7.94 4.03 -10.50
C ARG A 44 -8.70 4.82 -11.57
N SER A 45 -7.98 5.22 -12.63
CA SER A 45 -8.54 5.87 -13.83
C SER A 45 -8.15 5.10 -15.10
N GLU A 46 -8.27 5.73 -16.27
CA GLU A 46 -7.97 5.12 -17.58
C GLU A 46 -6.51 4.69 -17.72
N HIS A 47 -5.58 5.31 -16.98
CA HIS A 47 -4.16 4.97 -16.93
C HIS A 47 -3.83 4.28 -15.61
N PRO A 48 -3.94 2.94 -15.51
CA PRO A 48 -3.86 2.23 -14.23
C PRO A 48 -2.48 2.27 -13.57
N VAL A 49 -1.41 2.29 -14.35
CA VAL A 49 -0.05 2.46 -13.85
C VAL A 49 0.62 3.59 -14.62
N ILE A 50 1.01 4.63 -13.89
CA ILE A 50 1.75 5.76 -14.45
C ILE A 50 3.13 5.78 -13.77
N VAL A 51 4.18 5.84 -14.57
CA VAL A 51 5.57 5.85 -14.10
C VAL A 51 6.14 7.25 -14.29
N PHE A 52 6.64 7.80 -13.21
CA PHE A 52 7.26 9.13 -13.18
C PHE A 52 8.77 9.04 -12.92
N ASP A 53 9.51 10.03 -13.41
CA ASP A 53 10.81 10.32 -12.85
C ASP A 53 10.64 11.02 -11.49
N ARG A 54 11.75 11.23 -10.81
CA ARG A 54 11.78 11.88 -9.51
C ARG A 54 11.28 13.33 -9.53
N GLU A 55 11.42 14.01 -10.65
CA GLU A 55 11.00 15.39 -10.89
C GLU A 55 9.51 15.49 -11.28
N GLY A 56 8.81 14.35 -11.36
CA GLY A 56 7.37 14.26 -11.63
C GLY A 56 7.00 14.34 -13.09
N LYS A 57 7.95 14.11 -14.01
CA LYS A 57 7.67 13.93 -15.43
C LYS A 57 7.23 12.50 -15.70
N VAL A 58 6.17 12.31 -16.47
CA VAL A 58 5.73 10.99 -16.91
C VAL A 58 6.77 10.37 -17.85
N LEU A 59 7.24 9.18 -17.52
CA LEU A 59 8.13 8.36 -18.33
C LEU A 59 7.35 7.41 -19.23
N THR A 60 6.33 6.73 -18.68
CA THR A 60 5.48 5.78 -19.39
C THR A 60 4.19 5.53 -18.63
N SER A 61 3.22 4.89 -19.29
CA SER A 61 1.99 4.36 -18.68
C SER A 61 1.67 3.02 -19.31
N TRP A 62 1.04 2.14 -18.53
CA TRP A 62 0.64 0.82 -18.98
C TRP A 62 -0.48 0.24 -18.09
N GLY A 63 -1.03 -0.89 -18.51
CA GLY A 63 -2.02 -1.63 -17.72
C GLY A 63 -3.46 -1.39 -18.12
N GLU A 64 -3.72 -0.62 -19.18
CA GLU A 64 -5.05 -0.38 -19.73
C GLU A 64 -5.71 -1.72 -20.11
N GLY A 65 -6.95 -1.92 -19.63
CA GLY A 65 -7.71 -3.15 -19.87
C GLY A 65 -7.26 -4.39 -19.09
N ILE A 66 -6.15 -4.31 -18.33
CA ILE A 66 -5.63 -5.46 -17.56
C ILE A 66 -6.32 -5.57 -16.19
N PHE A 67 -6.58 -4.45 -15.53
CA PHE A 67 -7.04 -4.42 -14.15
C PHE A 67 -8.54 -4.12 -14.03
N LYS A 68 -9.19 -4.79 -13.08
CA LYS A 68 -10.53 -4.39 -12.62
C LYS A 68 -10.47 -3.29 -11.57
N ARG A 69 -9.52 -3.38 -10.64
CA ARG A 69 -9.20 -2.31 -9.68
C ARG A 69 -7.81 -2.51 -9.09
N VAL A 70 -6.85 -1.71 -9.51
CA VAL A 70 -5.51 -1.71 -8.92
C VAL A 70 -5.55 -1.32 -7.45
N HIS A 71 -4.69 -1.97 -6.62
CA HIS A 71 -4.62 -1.67 -5.20
C HIS A 71 -3.18 -1.52 -4.73
N GLY A 72 -2.54 -2.51 -4.15
CA GLY A 72 -1.16 -2.40 -3.66
C GLY A 72 -0.11 -2.68 -4.73
N SER A 73 1.09 -2.13 -4.55
CA SER A 73 2.25 -2.38 -5.41
C SER A 73 3.51 -2.71 -4.62
N GLY A 74 4.44 -3.40 -5.26
CA GLY A 74 5.76 -3.69 -4.72
C GLY A 74 6.78 -3.83 -5.85
N ILE A 75 8.06 -3.56 -5.54
CA ILE A 75 9.18 -3.76 -6.47
C ILE A 75 9.98 -4.98 -6.03
N GLY A 76 10.24 -5.87 -6.95
CA GLY A 76 11.11 -7.02 -6.72
C GLY A 76 12.59 -6.68 -6.83
N PRO A 77 13.49 -7.52 -6.28
CA PRO A 77 14.94 -7.30 -6.36
C PRO A 77 15.49 -7.37 -7.80
N ASP A 78 14.71 -7.93 -8.72
CA ASP A 78 14.99 -7.97 -10.16
C ASP A 78 14.44 -6.76 -10.94
N GLY A 79 13.89 -5.76 -10.22
CA GLY A 79 13.24 -4.58 -10.79
C GLY A 79 11.82 -4.83 -11.30
N SER A 80 11.28 -6.04 -11.17
CA SER A 80 9.90 -6.34 -11.54
C SER A 80 8.91 -5.56 -10.68
N VAL A 81 7.79 -5.18 -11.28
CA VAL A 81 6.69 -4.46 -10.63
C VAL A 81 5.55 -5.44 -10.34
N TYR A 82 5.15 -5.51 -9.09
CA TYR A 82 4.02 -6.33 -8.66
C TYR A 82 2.81 -5.43 -8.37
N CYS A 83 1.63 -5.83 -8.85
CA CYS A 83 0.39 -5.10 -8.65
C CYS A 83 -0.70 -6.05 -8.16
N THR A 84 -1.41 -5.67 -7.11
CA THR A 84 -2.64 -6.39 -6.70
C THR A 84 -3.84 -5.83 -7.46
N ASP A 85 -4.77 -6.72 -7.81
CA ASP A 85 -6.09 -6.38 -8.35
C ASP A 85 -7.16 -6.97 -7.41
N ASP A 86 -7.65 -6.15 -6.50
CA ASP A 86 -8.53 -6.64 -5.44
C ASP A 86 -9.91 -7.08 -5.96
N LYS A 87 -10.42 -6.50 -7.04
CA LYS A 87 -11.69 -6.93 -7.65
C LYS A 87 -11.55 -8.14 -8.59
N ASN A 88 -10.33 -8.46 -9.00
CA ASN A 88 -10.06 -9.62 -9.85
C ASN A 88 -9.41 -10.79 -9.08
N HIS A 89 -9.17 -10.61 -7.78
CA HIS A 89 -8.59 -11.62 -6.88
C HIS A 89 -7.22 -12.13 -7.34
N THR A 90 -6.38 -11.23 -7.90
CA THR A 90 -5.08 -11.59 -8.46
C THR A 90 -3.96 -10.66 -7.99
N VAL A 91 -2.74 -11.19 -8.03
CA VAL A 91 -1.49 -10.43 -7.99
C VAL A 91 -0.73 -10.70 -9.26
N ARG A 92 -0.26 -9.66 -9.94
CA ARG A 92 0.45 -9.79 -11.21
C ARG A 92 1.85 -9.20 -11.11
N LYS A 93 2.82 -9.89 -11.73
CA LYS A 93 4.19 -9.45 -11.91
C LYS A 93 4.39 -8.94 -13.32
N PHE A 94 5.03 -7.78 -13.45
CA PHE A 94 5.33 -7.14 -14.74
C PHE A 94 6.81 -6.77 -14.82
N THR A 95 7.32 -6.58 -16.07
CA THR A 95 8.53 -5.79 -16.26
C THR A 95 8.27 -4.32 -15.92
N PRO A 96 9.32 -3.49 -15.72
CA PRO A 96 9.13 -2.05 -15.52
C PRO A 96 8.33 -1.36 -16.65
N GLU A 97 8.38 -1.90 -17.87
CA GLU A 97 7.69 -1.40 -19.06
C GLU A 97 6.25 -1.95 -19.21
N GLY A 98 5.77 -2.76 -18.25
CA GLY A 98 4.40 -3.26 -18.23
C GLY A 98 4.15 -4.58 -18.96
N LYS A 99 5.19 -5.33 -19.35
CA LYS A 99 5.00 -6.68 -19.90
C LYS A 99 4.66 -7.65 -18.77
N LEU A 100 3.51 -8.33 -18.86
CA LEU A 100 3.09 -9.35 -17.88
C LEU A 100 4.05 -10.56 -17.89
N LEU A 101 4.54 -10.92 -16.70
CA LEU A 101 5.46 -12.04 -16.46
C LEU A 101 4.79 -13.19 -15.71
N MET A 102 3.89 -12.88 -14.74
CA MET A 102 3.27 -13.90 -13.89
C MET A 102 1.92 -13.40 -13.37
N THR A 103 1.00 -14.32 -13.14
CA THR A 103 -0.26 -14.07 -12.41
C THR A 103 -0.40 -15.08 -11.27
N LEU A 104 -0.59 -14.58 -10.06
CA LEU A 104 -0.98 -15.38 -8.89
C LEU A 104 -2.48 -15.19 -8.65
N GLY A 105 -3.15 -16.28 -8.19
CA GLY A 105 -4.60 -16.30 -8.05
C GLY A 105 -5.30 -16.67 -9.35
N LYS A 106 -6.62 -16.64 -9.33
CA LYS A 106 -7.48 -16.93 -10.49
C LYS A 106 -8.44 -15.79 -10.71
N GLU A 107 -8.45 -15.25 -11.91
CA GLU A 107 -9.29 -14.11 -12.28
C GLU A 107 -10.78 -14.37 -12.01
N GLY A 108 -11.37 -13.44 -11.24
CA GLY A 108 -12.78 -13.50 -10.90
C GLY A 108 -13.20 -14.66 -9.98
N GLN A 109 -12.24 -15.42 -9.41
CA GLN A 109 -12.52 -16.56 -8.55
C GLN A 109 -11.99 -16.31 -7.13
N PRO A 110 -12.80 -15.73 -6.21
CA PRO A 110 -12.41 -15.55 -4.82
C PRO A 110 -12.33 -16.90 -4.09
N SER A 111 -11.44 -16.97 -3.10
CA SER A 111 -11.46 -18.07 -2.14
C SER A 111 -12.71 -18.03 -1.26
N ASP A 112 -13.19 -19.19 -0.84
CA ASP A 112 -14.30 -19.31 0.11
C ASP A 112 -13.83 -18.97 1.54
N THR A 113 -14.12 -17.75 1.96
CA THR A 113 -13.79 -17.22 3.30
C THR A 113 -15.03 -16.94 4.13
N GLY A 114 -16.23 -17.13 3.57
CA GLY A 114 -17.48 -16.66 4.13
C GLY A 114 -17.80 -15.20 3.82
N TYR A 115 -16.87 -14.47 3.16
CA TYR A 115 -17.05 -13.05 2.87
C TYR A 115 -18.30 -12.77 2.03
N VAL A 116 -19.14 -11.87 2.52
CA VAL A 116 -20.30 -11.33 1.83
C VAL A 116 -20.14 -9.83 1.65
N GLN A 117 -20.17 -9.36 0.40
CA GLN A 117 -20.08 -7.92 0.12
C GLN A 117 -21.41 -7.23 0.41
N ASP A 118 -21.41 -6.32 1.38
CA ASP A 118 -22.44 -5.30 1.53
C ASP A 118 -21.92 -3.98 0.97
N TRP A 119 -22.71 -3.34 0.10
CA TRP A 119 -22.33 -2.08 -0.54
C TRP A 119 -22.59 -0.85 0.34
N PHE A 120 -23.39 -1.00 1.39
CA PHE A 120 -23.79 0.07 2.31
C PHE A 120 -23.04 -0.03 3.64
N ASP A 121 -22.68 -1.25 4.08
CA ASP A 121 -21.94 -1.48 5.32
C ASP A 121 -20.67 -2.30 5.09
N PHE A 122 -19.60 -1.57 4.83
CA PHE A 122 -18.27 -2.17 4.68
C PHE A 122 -17.80 -2.91 5.95
N PHE A 123 -18.09 -2.36 7.13
CA PHE A 123 -17.66 -2.99 8.38
C PHE A 123 -18.42 -4.28 8.65
N TRP A 124 -19.70 -4.32 8.35
CA TRP A 124 -20.46 -5.56 8.41
C TRP A 124 -19.87 -6.61 7.46
N SER A 125 -19.51 -6.24 6.24
CA SER A 125 -18.89 -7.16 5.28
C SER A 125 -17.64 -7.85 5.87
N LEU A 126 -16.80 -7.13 6.61
CA LEU A 126 -15.62 -7.72 7.27
C LEU A 126 -15.99 -8.73 8.37
N THR A 127 -17.15 -8.60 9.01
CA THR A 127 -17.60 -9.55 10.06
C THR A 127 -18.05 -10.88 9.47
N THR A 128 -18.34 -10.95 8.20
CA THR A 128 -18.75 -12.18 7.52
C THR A 128 -17.58 -13.12 7.21
N ILE A 129 -16.34 -12.63 7.29
CA ILE A 129 -15.14 -13.47 7.10
C ILE A 129 -15.02 -14.39 8.32
N THR A 130 -15.25 -15.67 8.12
CA THR A 130 -15.27 -16.68 9.19
C THR A 130 -14.04 -17.59 9.20
N LYS A 131 -13.30 -17.63 8.10
CA LYS A 131 -12.09 -18.45 7.94
C LYS A 131 -11.15 -17.82 6.92
N GLY A 132 -9.85 -18.06 7.04
CA GLY A 132 -8.87 -17.75 6.00
C GLY A 132 -8.87 -18.80 4.89
N GLY A 133 -8.55 -18.40 3.65
CA GLY A 133 -8.49 -19.32 2.50
C GLY A 133 -7.54 -18.87 1.39
N PRO A 134 -6.76 -19.81 0.78
CA PRO A 134 -6.04 -19.57 -0.45
C PRO A 134 -6.94 -19.83 -1.70
N PRO A 135 -6.66 -19.28 -2.93
CA PRO A 135 -5.53 -18.38 -3.14
C PRO A 135 -5.78 -16.96 -2.64
N PHE A 136 -6.80 -16.23 -3.09
CA PHE A 136 -7.10 -14.87 -2.67
C PHE A 136 -8.60 -14.58 -2.62
N ASN A 137 -8.98 -13.69 -1.72
CA ASN A 137 -10.25 -13.01 -1.77
C ASN A 137 -10.05 -11.51 -1.55
N ARG A 138 -9.81 -10.77 -2.65
CA ARG A 138 -9.56 -9.33 -2.71
C ARG A 138 -8.22 -8.92 -2.06
N PRO A 139 -7.07 -9.36 -2.64
CA PRO A 139 -5.74 -9.05 -2.14
C PRO A 139 -5.46 -7.54 -2.16
N THR A 140 -4.80 -7.05 -1.11
CA THR A 140 -4.66 -5.63 -0.83
C THR A 140 -3.24 -5.10 -1.04
N GLY A 141 -2.21 -5.87 -0.69
CA GLY A 141 -0.82 -5.44 -0.80
C GLY A 141 0.10 -6.57 -1.22
N VAL A 142 1.27 -6.21 -1.71
CA VAL A 142 2.33 -7.15 -2.10
C VAL A 142 3.71 -6.59 -1.76
N ALA A 143 4.56 -7.42 -1.18
CA ALA A 143 5.96 -7.12 -0.94
C ALA A 143 6.84 -8.29 -1.40
N VAL A 144 8.08 -8.00 -1.76
CA VAL A 144 9.04 -9.01 -2.24
C VAL A 144 10.30 -8.91 -1.40
N SER A 145 10.77 -10.05 -0.86
CA SER A 145 12.02 -10.10 -0.12
C SER A 145 13.24 -9.98 -1.03
N SER A 146 14.42 -9.78 -0.44
CA SER A 146 15.70 -9.75 -1.17
C SER A 146 15.99 -11.05 -1.91
N SER A 147 15.45 -12.19 -1.43
CA SER A 147 15.54 -13.50 -2.09
C SER A 147 14.51 -13.72 -3.20
N GLY A 148 13.60 -12.75 -3.43
CA GLY A 148 12.54 -12.81 -4.43
C GLY A 148 11.26 -13.52 -3.96
N GLU A 149 11.16 -13.93 -2.68
CA GLU A 149 9.93 -14.50 -2.14
C GLU A 149 8.83 -13.42 -2.08
N ILE A 150 7.61 -13.81 -2.47
CA ILE A 150 6.49 -12.89 -2.64
C ILE A 150 5.55 -13.05 -1.45
N TYR A 151 5.24 -11.93 -0.79
CA TYR A 151 4.30 -11.87 0.33
C TYR A 151 3.10 -11.03 -0.07
N VAL A 152 1.90 -11.53 0.18
CA VAL A 152 0.64 -10.87 -0.20
C VAL A 152 -0.25 -10.71 1.02
N SER A 153 -0.65 -9.47 1.33
CA SER A 153 -1.76 -9.23 2.25
C SER A 153 -3.08 -9.38 1.50
N ASP A 154 -3.98 -10.18 2.04
CA ASP A 154 -5.29 -10.45 1.45
C ASP A 154 -6.36 -10.08 2.47
N GLY A 155 -6.86 -8.84 2.39
CA GLY A 155 -7.56 -8.23 3.51
C GLY A 155 -8.99 -7.79 3.27
N TYR A 156 -9.44 -7.51 2.03
CA TYR A 156 -10.82 -7.04 1.84
C TYR A 156 -11.88 -8.15 1.90
N GLY A 157 -11.53 -9.36 1.51
CA GLY A 157 -12.44 -10.50 1.58
C GLY A 157 -11.82 -11.70 2.31
N ASN A 158 -10.66 -11.48 2.94
CA ASN A 158 -9.90 -12.49 3.67
C ASN A 158 -9.23 -11.83 4.89
N ALA A 159 -8.62 -12.63 5.77
CA ALA A 159 -7.82 -12.15 6.91
C ALA A 159 -6.47 -12.90 6.94
N ARG A 160 -5.74 -12.84 5.82
CA ARG A 160 -4.62 -13.75 5.58
C ARG A 160 -3.41 -13.03 4.96
N ILE A 161 -2.23 -13.54 5.28
CA ILE A 161 -1.00 -13.29 4.54
C ILE A 161 -0.61 -14.57 3.82
N HIS A 162 -0.26 -14.46 2.54
CA HIS A 162 0.19 -15.57 1.72
C HIS A 162 1.65 -15.37 1.32
N LYS A 163 2.42 -16.45 1.30
CA LYS A 163 3.81 -16.48 0.87
C LYS A 163 4.00 -17.41 -0.31
N PHE A 164 4.72 -16.93 -1.32
CA PHE A 164 5.06 -17.68 -2.53
C PHE A 164 6.56 -17.64 -2.80
N ALA A 165 7.08 -18.65 -3.47
CA ALA A 165 8.42 -18.65 -4.02
C ALA A 165 8.54 -17.66 -5.21
N PRO A 166 9.76 -17.31 -5.64
CA PRO A 166 9.96 -16.38 -6.78
C PRO A 166 9.32 -16.84 -8.09
N ASP A 167 9.11 -18.13 -8.29
CA ASP A 167 8.44 -18.74 -9.44
C ASP A 167 6.91 -18.78 -9.32
N GLY A 168 6.36 -18.27 -8.20
CA GLY A 168 4.92 -18.25 -7.92
C GLY A 168 4.38 -19.49 -7.25
N LYS A 169 5.21 -20.47 -6.87
CA LYS A 169 4.77 -21.64 -6.12
C LYS A 169 4.35 -21.21 -4.71
N TYR A 170 3.14 -21.62 -4.30
CA TYR A 170 2.65 -21.39 -2.94
C TYR A 170 3.53 -22.10 -1.91
N LEU A 171 3.91 -21.40 -0.86
CA LEU A 171 4.74 -21.93 0.23
C LEU A 171 3.94 -22.11 1.52
N LEU A 172 3.35 -21.03 2.03
CA LEU A 172 2.58 -21.05 3.26
C LEU A 172 1.65 -19.83 3.37
N SER A 173 0.74 -19.84 4.33
CA SER A 173 -0.02 -18.67 4.74
C SER A 173 -0.31 -18.68 6.23
N TRP A 174 -0.59 -17.49 6.78
CA TRP A 174 -0.96 -17.32 8.20
C TRP A 174 -1.98 -16.20 8.37
N GLY A 175 -2.55 -16.13 9.55
CA GLY A 175 -3.60 -15.18 9.90
C GLY A 175 -4.98 -15.79 9.86
N GLU A 176 -5.83 -15.32 10.76
CA GLU A 176 -7.25 -15.65 10.88
C GLU A 176 -8.02 -14.38 11.23
N PRO A 177 -9.34 -14.32 11.00
CA PRO A 177 -10.15 -13.18 11.43
C PRO A 177 -10.09 -12.99 12.95
N GLY A 178 -9.85 -11.76 13.43
CA GLY A 178 -9.87 -11.47 14.86
C GLY A 178 -8.98 -10.32 15.31
N TYR A 179 -8.80 -10.23 16.63
CA TYR A 179 -8.11 -9.12 17.30
C TYR A 179 -6.82 -9.55 18.03
N ALA A 180 -6.63 -10.85 18.29
CA ALA A 180 -5.44 -11.34 18.98
C ALA A 180 -4.18 -11.18 18.11
N PRO A 181 -2.97 -11.24 18.71
CA PRO A 181 -1.73 -11.31 17.95
C PRO A 181 -1.75 -12.45 16.92
N GLY A 182 -1.38 -12.13 15.67
CA GLY A 182 -1.46 -13.07 14.54
C GLY A 182 -2.83 -13.18 13.87
N GLN A 183 -3.87 -12.59 14.44
CA GLN A 183 -5.17 -12.43 13.80
C GLN A 183 -5.29 -11.07 13.11
N PHE A 184 -6.17 -10.93 12.13
CA PHE A 184 -6.35 -9.71 11.36
C PHE A 184 -7.81 -9.32 11.23
N ARG A 185 -8.06 -8.02 11.13
CA ARG A 185 -9.37 -7.51 10.76
C ARG A 185 -9.36 -6.70 9.46
N LEU A 186 -8.33 -6.59 8.79
CA LEU A 186 -8.04 -6.15 7.45
C LEU A 186 -6.53 -5.93 7.31
N PRO A 187 -5.76 -6.95 6.96
CA PRO A 187 -4.36 -6.77 6.57
C PRO A 187 -4.33 -6.00 5.25
N HIS A 188 -4.10 -4.67 5.34
CA HIS A 188 -4.33 -3.76 4.23
C HIS A 188 -3.11 -3.60 3.32
N ASN A 189 -1.92 -3.54 3.89
CA ASN A 189 -0.68 -3.56 3.12
C ASN A 189 0.43 -4.27 3.90
N ILE A 190 1.54 -4.54 3.23
CA ILE A 190 2.61 -5.41 3.70
C ILE A 190 3.97 -4.89 3.22
N TRP A 191 4.99 -5.00 4.07
CA TRP A 191 6.38 -4.74 3.75
C TRP A 191 7.28 -5.86 4.26
N VAL A 192 8.37 -6.15 3.55
CA VAL A 192 9.42 -7.05 4.02
C VAL A 192 10.71 -6.26 4.17
N ASP A 193 11.26 -6.23 5.40
CA ASP A 193 12.49 -5.51 5.66
C ASP A 193 13.73 -6.34 5.29
N LYS A 194 14.90 -5.72 5.29
CA LYS A 194 16.18 -6.35 4.94
C LYS A 194 16.63 -7.49 5.88
N ARG A 195 15.88 -7.74 6.95
CA ARG A 195 16.07 -8.86 7.88
C ARG A 195 14.98 -9.92 7.72
N ASP A 196 14.26 -9.87 6.60
CA ASP A 196 13.14 -10.76 6.27
C ASP A 196 12.00 -10.72 7.31
N LYS A 197 11.88 -9.63 8.08
CA LYS A 197 10.68 -9.41 8.91
C LYS A 197 9.55 -8.87 8.04
N VAL A 198 8.38 -9.42 8.28
CA VAL A 198 7.15 -9.08 7.55
C VAL A 198 6.32 -8.14 8.40
N TRP A 199 6.09 -6.93 7.89
CA TRP A 199 5.36 -5.86 8.54
C TRP A 199 3.98 -5.73 7.88
N VAL A 200 2.91 -5.79 8.66
CA VAL A 200 1.54 -5.80 8.15
C VAL A 200 0.75 -4.65 8.76
N ALA A 201 0.18 -3.81 7.91
CA ALA A 201 -0.78 -2.79 8.31
C ALA A 201 -2.16 -3.44 8.53
N ASP A 202 -2.47 -3.78 9.78
CA ASP A 202 -3.75 -4.36 10.20
C ASP A 202 -4.75 -3.24 10.48
N ARG A 203 -5.32 -2.70 9.39
CA ARG A 203 -6.00 -1.41 9.33
C ARG A 203 -7.14 -1.26 10.33
N GLU A 204 -8.08 -2.18 10.34
CA GLU A 204 -9.28 -2.04 11.19
C GLU A 204 -9.02 -2.47 12.66
N ASN A 205 -7.86 -3.03 12.94
CA ASN A 205 -7.35 -3.20 14.31
C ASN A 205 -6.46 -2.03 14.77
N SER A 206 -6.23 -1.03 13.90
CA SER A 206 -5.40 0.16 14.20
C SER A 206 -4.02 -0.21 14.75
N ARG A 207 -3.33 -1.14 14.09
CA ARG A 207 -1.99 -1.59 14.50
C ARG A 207 -1.12 -1.98 13.31
N ILE A 208 0.20 -1.99 13.53
CA ILE A 208 1.15 -2.71 12.69
C ILE A 208 1.50 -4.00 13.42
N GLN A 209 1.45 -5.13 12.75
CA GLN A 209 1.97 -6.40 13.27
C GLN A 209 3.25 -6.80 12.54
N VAL A 210 4.21 -7.39 13.27
CA VAL A 210 5.50 -7.83 12.75
C VAL A 210 5.64 -9.34 12.93
N PHE A 211 6.05 -10.02 11.86
CA PHE A 211 6.25 -11.46 11.82
C PHE A 211 7.64 -11.82 11.32
N ASP A 212 8.11 -13.03 11.59
CA ASP A 212 9.23 -13.61 10.87
C ASP A 212 8.78 -14.13 9.48
N ALA A 213 9.76 -14.58 8.68
CA ALA A 213 9.53 -15.10 7.33
C ALA A 213 8.69 -16.40 7.30
N LYS A 214 8.43 -17.02 8.46
CA LYS A 214 7.61 -18.23 8.61
C LYS A 214 6.21 -17.92 9.16
N GLY A 215 5.89 -16.62 9.35
CA GLY A 215 4.59 -16.18 9.86
C GLY A 215 4.43 -16.24 11.38
N LYS A 216 5.54 -16.45 12.12
CA LYS A 216 5.50 -16.37 13.58
C LYS A 216 5.41 -14.92 14.02
N PHE A 217 4.42 -14.59 14.85
CA PHE A 217 4.27 -13.27 15.45
C PHE A 217 5.50 -12.89 16.29
N LEU A 218 6.00 -11.67 16.11
CA LEU A 218 7.16 -11.12 16.81
C LEU A 218 6.82 -9.90 17.65
N ASP A 219 6.04 -8.96 17.12
CA ASP A 219 5.78 -7.66 17.75
C ASP A 219 4.52 -7.00 17.18
N GLN A 220 3.98 -6.00 17.90
CA GLN A 220 2.92 -5.12 17.36
C GLN A 220 3.07 -3.69 17.87
N TRP A 221 2.64 -2.73 17.04
CA TRP A 221 2.63 -1.29 17.36
C TRP A 221 1.22 -0.72 17.25
N GLU A 222 0.75 -0.09 18.32
CA GLU A 222 -0.64 0.38 18.46
C GLU A 222 -0.79 1.91 18.40
N ASN A 223 0.32 2.67 18.38
CA ASN A 223 0.26 4.13 18.26
C ASN A 223 0.04 4.59 16.81
N VAL A 224 -0.85 3.92 16.10
CA VAL A 224 -1.29 4.23 14.73
C VAL A 224 -2.81 4.14 14.66
N ILE A 225 -3.43 4.88 13.73
CA ILE A 225 -4.89 4.87 13.55
C ILE A 225 -5.22 4.47 12.12
N ARG A 226 -5.82 3.28 11.95
CA ARG A 226 -6.21 2.72 10.67
C ARG A 226 -5.07 2.81 9.63
N PRO A 227 -3.88 2.19 9.89
CA PRO A 227 -2.75 2.23 8.97
C PRO A 227 -3.14 1.57 7.65
N THR A 228 -2.88 2.27 6.55
CA THR A 228 -3.20 1.80 5.20
C THR A 228 -1.99 1.24 4.49
N ASP A 229 -0.81 1.82 4.75
CA ASP A 229 0.42 1.40 4.10
C ASP A 229 1.62 1.60 5.02
N VAL A 230 2.65 0.81 4.80
CA VAL A 230 3.92 0.86 5.53
C VAL A 230 5.08 0.62 4.58
N CYS A 231 6.10 1.48 4.65
CA CYS A 231 7.38 1.24 3.99
C CYS A 231 8.54 1.49 4.98
N ILE A 232 9.70 0.90 4.71
CA ILE A 232 10.86 0.95 5.59
C ILE A 232 12.10 1.26 4.76
N ASP A 233 12.88 2.25 5.20
CA ASP A 233 14.12 2.62 4.53
C ASP A 233 15.31 1.73 4.91
N GLU A 234 16.47 1.98 4.31
CA GLU A 234 17.71 1.26 4.55
C GLU A 234 18.23 1.38 6.00
N GLU A 235 17.87 2.45 6.71
CA GLU A 235 18.21 2.65 8.13
C GLU A 235 17.22 1.90 9.06
N GLY A 236 16.14 1.34 8.50
CA GLY A 236 15.07 0.67 9.24
C GLY A 236 14.04 1.65 9.82
N ILE A 237 14.00 2.89 9.34
CA ILE A 237 12.97 3.86 9.70
C ILE A 237 11.66 3.46 9.03
N VAL A 238 10.59 3.48 9.80
CA VAL A 238 9.27 3.00 9.39
C VAL A 238 8.36 4.19 9.08
N TYR A 239 7.83 4.25 7.89
CA TYR A 239 6.92 5.28 7.39
C TYR A 239 5.54 4.67 7.22
N ILE A 240 4.50 5.31 7.74
CA ILE A 240 3.15 4.79 7.77
C ILE A 240 2.17 5.84 7.26
N ALA A 241 1.38 5.48 6.24
CA ALA A 241 0.18 6.22 5.87
C ALA A 241 -0.98 5.75 6.76
N GLU A 242 -1.72 6.69 7.32
CA GLU A 242 -2.86 6.42 8.18
C GLU A 242 -4.13 7.04 7.58
N LEU A 243 -5.16 6.24 7.39
CA LEU A 243 -6.42 6.66 6.75
C LEU A 243 -7.06 7.88 7.43
N CYS A 244 -6.76 8.06 8.71
CA CYS A 244 -7.21 9.20 9.49
C CYS A 244 -6.34 10.44 9.27
N LEU A 245 -6.07 10.76 8.01
CA LEU A 245 -5.57 12.06 7.51
C LEU A 245 -4.12 12.38 7.90
N ARG A 246 -3.27 11.39 8.19
CA ARG A 246 -1.92 11.66 8.66
C ARG A 246 -0.85 10.69 8.14
N VAL A 247 0.40 11.12 8.26
CA VAL A 247 1.60 10.32 8.05
C VAL A 247 2.40 10.28 9.35
N SER A 248 2.96 9.12 9.68
CA SER A 248 3.78 8.93 10.87
C SER A 248 5.11 8.26 10.52
N ILE A 249 6.18 8.69 11.17
CA ILE A 249 7.54 8.16 11.02
C ILE A 249 8.02 7.64 12.36
N TYR A 250 8.51 6.41 12.38
CA TYR A 250 8.99 5.76 13.59
C TYR A 250 10.41 5.25 13.44
N SER A 251 11.15 5.23 14.54
CA SER A 251 12.42 4.51 14.63
C SER A 251 12.21 2.99 14.50
N PRO A 252 13.27 2.21 14.22
CA PRO A 252 13.21 0.75 14.20
C PRO A 252 12.77 0.09 15.52
N LYS A 253 12.72 0.88 16.61
CA LYS A 253 12.29 0.46 17.96
C LYS A 253 10.89 0.97 18.32
N GLY A 254 10.12 1.48 17.36
CA GLY A 254 8.75 1.94 17.59
C GLY A 254 8.63 3.32 18.28
N LYS A 255 9.73 4.10 18.40
CA LYS A 255 9.64 5.46 18.91
C LYS A 255 9.16 6.39 17.79
N LEU A 256 8.08 7.15 18.02
CA LEU A 256 7.61 8.19 17.11
C LEU A 256 8.69 9.27 16.94
N LEU A 257 9.05 9.55 15.69
CA LEU A 257 10.06 10.56 15.30
C LEU A 257 9.42 11.81 14.70
N ALA A 258 8.42 11.61 13.84
CA ALA A 258 7.67 12.70 13.24
C ALA A 258 6.25 12.26 12.91
N ARG A 259 5.32 13.21 12.88
CA ARG A 259 3.93 13.01 12.48
C ARG A 259 3.34 14.31 12.00
N TRP A 260 2.58 14.28 10.91
CA TRP A 260 1.82 15.43 10.44
C TRP A 260 0.54 15.01 9.74
N GLY A 261 -0.34 15.98 9.55
CA GLY A 261 -1.72 15.78 9.13
C GLY A 261 -2.65 16.00 10.32
N THR A 262 -3.90 15.63 10.20
CA THR A 262 -4.89 15.80 11.26
C THR A 262 -5.82 14.61 11.35
N GLU A 263 -6.20 14.24 12.56
CA GLU A 263 -7.23 13.24 12.85
C GLU A 263 -8.65 13.80 12.71
N ARG A 264 -8.77 15.13 12.56
CA ARG A 264 -10.06 15.80 12.40
C ARG A 264 -10.27 16.20 10.95
N LYS A 265 -11.48 16.06 10.46
CA LYS A 265 -11.88 16.54 9.15
C LYS A 265 -11.74 18.07 9.12
N GLN A 266 -10.72 18.55 8.40
CA GLN A 266 -10.62 19.96 8.03
C GLN A 266 -11.60 20.24 6.89
N SER A 267 -11.84 21.53 6.56
CA SER A 267 -12.56 21.86 5.34
C SER A 267 -11.91 21.19 4.14
N GLU A 268 -12.69 20.52 3.32
CA GLU A 268 -12.23 19.63 2.24
C GLU A 268 -11.28 20.33 1.25
N GLU A 269 -11.45 21.62 1.08
CA GLU A 269 -10.71 22.46 0.14
C GLU A 269 -9.24 22.67 0.53
N ASN A 270 -8.94 22.72 1.84
CA ASN A 270 -7.61 23.02 2.37
C ASN A 270 -6.94 21.86 3.11
N ALA A 271 -7.57 20.69 3.17
CA ALA A 271 -7.00 19.53 3.83
C ALA A 271 -5.74 19.05 3.11
N LEU A 272 -4.67 18.82 3.89
CA LEU A 272 -3.45 18.23 3.35
C LEU A 272 -3.74 16.83 2.78
N PHE A 273 -4.47 16.01 3.53
CA PHE A 273 -4.93 14.69 3.14
C PHE A 273 -6.44 14.56 3.35
N LEU A 274 -7.07 13.65 2.60
CA LEU A 274 -8.47 13.23 2.84
C LEU A 274 -8.57 11.75 3.22
N ALA A 275 -7.72 10.91 2.66
CA ALA A 275 -7.65 9.48 2.97
C ALA A 275 -6.28 8.93 2.50
N PRO A 276 -5.18 9.20 3.22
CA PRO A 276 -3.87 8.63 2.89
C PRO A 276 -3.97 7.12 2.78
N HIS A 277 -3.48 6.57 1.67
CA HIS A 277 -3.70 5.17 1.33
C HIS A 277 -2.42 4.44 0.93
N ALA A 278 -1.52 5.13 0.26
CA ALA A 278 -0.23 4.61 -0.18
C ALA A 278 0.90 5.53 0.28
N ILE A 279 2.07 4.96 0.61
CA ILE A 279 3.28 5.71 0.95
C ILE A 279 4.51 5.00 0.40
N ALA A 280 5.43 5.77 -0.18
CA ALA A 280 6.73 5.27 -0.62
C ALA A 280 7.81 6.31 -0.34
N ILE A 281 9.07 5.87 -0.32
CA ILE A 281 10.25 6.69 -0.10
C ILE A 281 11.25 6.44 -1.23
N ASP A 282 11.95 7.50 -1.68
CA ASP A 282 13.02 7.38 -2.64
C ASP A 282 14.42 7.38 -1.99
N SER A 283 15.48 7.23 -2.79
CA SER A 283 16.86 7.12 -2.31
C SER A 283 17.38 8.35 -1.56
N ARG A 284 16.75 9.52 -1.74
CA ARG A 284 17.08 10.77 -1.02
C ARG A 284 16.25 10.99 0.23
N GLY A 285 15.26 10.10 0.47
CA GLY A 285 14.34 10.19 1.59
C GLY A 285 13.13 11.09 1.33
N ASP A 286 12.86 11.47 0.08
CA ASP A 286 11.61 12.16 -0.28
C ASP A 286 10.44 11.18 -0.18
N LEU A 287 9.31 11.63 0.35
CA LEU A 287 8.11 10.81 0.52
C LEU A 287 7.06 11.10 -0.55
N TYR A 288 6.43 10.04 -0.99
CA TYR A 288 5.27 10.09 -1.90
C TYR A 288 4.06 9.51 -1.17
N VAL A 289 2.98 10.28 -1.11
CA VAL A 289 1.74 9.87 -0.41
C VAL A 289 0.57 9.99 -1.37
N GLY A 290 -0.20 8.91 -1.48
CA GLY A 290 -1.40 8.86 -2.32
C GLY A 290 -2.68 8.79 -1.49
N ASP A 291 -3.70 9.52 -1.92
CA ASP A 291 -5.04 9.54 -1.32
C ASP A 291 -6.04 8.67 -2.11
N VAL A 292 -7.06 8.14 -1.41
CA VAL A 292 -8.29 7.57 -2.02
C VAL A 292 -9.51 8.44 -1.73
N SER A 293 -9.40 9.71 -2.08
CA SER A 293 -10.38 10.75 -1.74
C SER A 293 -11.74 10.56 -2.41
N TRP A 294 -11.77 10.01 -3.63
CA TRP A 294 -13.04 9.71 -4.30
C TRP A 294 -13.76 8.53 -3.67
N ALA A 295 -13.07 7.42 -3.41
CA ALA A 295 -13.67 6.24 -2.80
C ALA A 295 -14.22 6.53 -1.41
N HIS A 296 -13.49 7.29 -0.61
CA HIS A 296 -13.82 7.57 0.80
C HIS A 296 -14.76 8.76 1.00
N ASN A 297 -14.54 9.86 0.26
CA ASN A 297 -15.17 11.14 0.52
C ASN A 297 -16.05 11.62 -0.64
N LYS A 298 -15.99 10.96 -1.80
CA LYS A 298 -16.61 11.39 -3.08
C LYS A 298 -16.09 12.75 -3.57
N ILE A 299 -14.81 13.04 -3.29
CA ILE A 299 -14.15 14.30 -3.65
C ILE A 299 -13.06 14.03 -4.67
N ASP A 300 -13.21 14.62 -5.84
CA ASP A 300 -12.15 14.66 -6.85
C ASP A 300 -11.16 15.77 -6.48
N ARG A 301 -9.92 15.38 -6.19
CA ARG A 301 -8.84 16.31 -5.86
C ARG A 301 -7.90 16.58 -7.03
N GLY A 302 -8.15 15.95 -8.17
CA GLY A 302 -7.25 16.03 -9.32
C GLY A 302 -5.81 15.64 -8.93
N PRO A 303 -4.78 16.38 -9.40
CA PRO A 303 -3.38 16.06 -9.10
C PRO A 303 -3.03 16.04 -7.60
N ARG A 304 -3.82 16.67 -6.76
CA ARG A 304 -3.58 16.73 -5.30
C ARG A 304 -3.81 15.41 -4.57
N VAL A 305 -4.29 14.35 -5.25
CA VAL A 305 -4.35 12.99 -4.67
C VAL A 305 -2.98 12.33 -4.53
N VAL A 306 -1.95 12.85 -5.22
CA VAL A 306 -0.54 12.46 -5.04
C VAL A 306 0.23 13.66 -4.50
N ARG A 307 0.97 13.45 -3.44
CA ARG A 307 1.81 14.47 -2.81
C ARG A 307 3.22 13.97 -2.65
N LYS A 308 4.18 14.79 -3.11
CA LYS A 308 5.60 14.61 -2.81
C LYS A 308 6.00 15.53 -1.68
N PHE A 309 6.70 15.00 -0.71
CA PHE A 309 7.33 15.74 0.37
C PHE A 309 8.85 15.59 0.24
N ALA A 310 9.53 16.66 -0.17
CA ALA A 310 10.98 16.67 -0.28
C ALA A 310 11.62 16.81 1.10
N ARG A 311 12.58 15.96 1.41
CA ARG A 311 13.33 16.02 2.66
C ARG A 311 14.28 17.21 2.64
N ILE A 312 14.28 18.04 3.69
CA ILE A 312 15.08 19.27 3.77
C ILE A 312 16.18 19.23 4.84
N THR A 313 16.31 18.13 5.58
CA THR A 313 17.36 17.93 6.59
C THR A 313 17.82 16.46 6.61
#